data_c49b0ce0db406f672c8e58d101f1a8cc
#
_entry.id   c49b0ce0db406f672c8e58d101f1a8cc
#
_cell.length_a   1.000
_cell.length_b   1.000
_cell.length_c   1.000
_cell.angle_alpha   90.00
_cell.angle_beta   90.00
_cell.angle_gamma   90.00
#
_symmetry.space_group_name_H-M   'P 1'
#
loop_
_entity.id
_entity.type
_entity.pdbx_description
1 polymer ?
#
loop_
_entity_poly.entity_id
_entity_poly.type
_entity_poly.pdbx_seq_one_letter_code
_entity_poly.pdbx_strand_id
1 'polypeptide(L)'
;XFSRAPVPMAVVRRELSCESYPIELRCPGTDVIMIESANYGRTDDKICDADPAQMENTRCYLPDAYKIMSQRCNNRTQCAVVAGPDAFPDPCPGTYKYLEVQYECVPYIFLCPGLLRGVYQSEHLFESDHQSGAWCKDPLQASDKIYYMPWAPYRTDTLTEYSSKEDFVAGRPTTTYKLPHRVDGTGFVVYDGALFFNKERTRNIVKFDLRTRIKSGEAIIASANYHDTSPYRWGGKSDIDLAVDENGLWVIYATEQNNGRIVISQLNPYTLRVEGTWDTAYDKRSASNAFMICGILYVVRSVYEDDDSEATGNKIDYIYNTELSKDGYLDILFPNAYQYIAAVDYNPRDNLLYVWNNYHVVKYSLDFGVLDNRLESSSSGIVLMDTTTTRTTTRPIISTTTSTTSTTSSTSTSSTSSTTKPPSTTPAPPPRSTTAERQPAPPADASIRSHPSSVLPNIAVEFCSSVSDSGLSWPKTRQGVTARLPCPPGTIGTAVFTCQGPEGLWDQQGPDLSNCTSTWVNIINQKIRAGEPAAIISRELSEQTKGHLHAGDVTYSVRALGHLIDLLDVQLRNLTPGGKDSAARSLNK
;
A
#
# COMPACT_ATOMS: atom_id res chain seq x y z
N UNK A 1 10.83 3.76 5.58
CA UNK A 1 10.96 3.63 5.21
C UNK A 1 10.78 3.26 4.54
N PHE A 2 10.51 3.40 3.91
CA PHE A 2 9.76 2.74 2.82
C PHE A 2 10.71 2.54 1.65
N SER A 3 11.19 1.35 1.55
CA SER A 3 12.18 1.04 0.54
C SER A 3 11.52 0.58 -0.76
N ARG A 4 10.77 1.46 -1.38
CA ARG A 4 10.47 1.29 -2.80
C ARG A 4 11.55 2.00 -3.60
N ALA A 5 12.06 1.32 -4.62
CA ALA A 5 12.89 2.00 -5.60
C ALA A 5 12.16 3.22 -6.12
N PRO A 6 12.86 4.32 -6.34
CA PRO A 6 12.22 5.49 -6.94
C PRO A 6 11.56 5.06 -8.25
N VAL A 7 10.29 5.33 -8.34
CA VAL A 7 9.52 5.11 -9.56
C VAL A 7 10.21 5.92 -10.65
N PRO A 8 10.51 5.31 -11.79
CA PRO A 8 10.92 6.12 -12.95
C PRO A 8 9.84 7.17 -13.12
N MET A 9 10.25 8.41 -13.22
CA MET A 9 9.42 9.60 -13.06
C MET A 9 8.06 9.44 -13.72
N ALA A 10 7.04 9.54 -12.91
CA ALA A 10 5.68 9.44 -13.37
C ALA A 10 5.40 10.60 -14.33
N VAL A 11 5.15 10.26 -15.59
CA VAL A 11 4.76 11.26 -16.58
C VAL A 11 3.32 11.67 -16.27
N VAL A 12 3.11 12.97 -16.09
CA VAL A 12 1.76 13.50 -15.89
C VAL A 12 1.00 13.35 -17.22
N ARG A 13 -0.08 12.63 -17.18
CA ARG A 13 -0.98 12.40 -18.32
C ARG A 13 -2.13 13.37 -18.23
N ARG A 14 -2.59 13.86 -19.37
CA ARG A 14 -3.73 14.77 -19.46
C ARG A 14 -4.79 14.14 -20.36
N GLU A 15 -5.98 13.98 -19.81
CA GLU A 15 -7.14 13.49 -20.56
C GLU A 15 -8.26 14.52 -20.48
N LEU A 16 -9.08 14.54 -21.51
CA LEU A 16 -10.15 15.50 -21.65
C LEU A 16 -11.37 14.86 -22.29
N SER A 17 -12.56 15.15 -21.77
CA SER A 17 -13.82 14.66 -22.34
C SER A 17 -14.88 15.77 -22.30
N CYS A 18 -15.58 15.94 -23.39
CA CYS A 18 -16.67 16.91 -23.48
C CYS A 18 -17.88 16.46 -22.66
N GLU A 19 -18.69 17.40 -22.26
CA GLU A 19 -19.91 17.13 -21.46
C GLU A 19 -20.77 16.06 -22.12
N SER A 20 -21.24 15.10 -21.31
CA SER A 20 -22.02 13.92 -21.66
C SER A 20 -21.21 12.73 -22.19
N TYR A 21 -19.91 12.87 -22.37
CA TYR A 21 -19.04 11.78 -22.84
C TYR A 21 -18.20 11.23 -21.70
N PRO A 22 -17.83 9.94 -21.75
CA PRO A 22 -16.96 9.37 -20.73
C PRO A 22 -15.50 9.78 -20.92
N ILE A 23 -14.82 10.01 -19.80
CA ILE A 23 -13.35 10.07 -19.76
C ILE A 23 -12.86 8.70 -19.31
N GLU A 24 -11.83 8.17 -19.98
CA GLU A 24 -11.22 6.89 -19.62
C GLU A 24 -9.77 7.12 -19.24
N LEU A 25 -9.45 6.83 -17.99
CA LEU A 25 -8.08 6.90 -17.48
C LEU A 25 -7.54 5.49 -17.37
N ARG A 26 -6.30 5.27 -17.79
CA ARG A 26 -5.68 3.94 -17.75
C ARG A 26 -4.20 4.05 -17.39
N CYS A 27 -3.74 3.09 -16.60
CA CYS A 27 -2.33 2.94 -16.27
C CYS A 27 -1.82 1.58 -16.78
N PRO A 28 -0.56 1.53 -17.22
CA PRO A 28 0.02 0.28 -17.73
C PRO A 28 0.33 -0.69 -16.58
N GLY A 29 0.25 -1.97 -16.87
CA GLY A 29 0.62 -3.04 -15.95
C GLY A 29 -0.17 -3.01 -14.66
N THR A 30 0.54 -2.87 -13.55
CA THR A 30 -0.04 -2.82 -12.20
C THR A 30 -0.07 -1.42 -11.61
N ASP A 31 0.43 -0.43 -12.34
CA ASP A 31 0.41 0.95 -11.88
C ASP A 31 -1.04 1.40 -11.69
N VAL A 32 -1.23 2.28 -10.73
CA VAL A 32 -2.55 2.80 -10.40
C VAL A 32 -2.59 4.31 -10.62
N ILE A 33 -3.80 4.78 -10.89
CA ILE A 33 -4.10 6.18 -11.15
C ILE A 33 -3.93 6.98 -9.85
N MET A 34 -3.23 8.10 -9.95
CA MET A 34 -3.15 9.12 -8.91
C MET A 34 -3.54 10.45 -9.54
N ILE A 35 -4.72 10.95 -9.21
CA ILE A 35 -5.22 12.21 -9.76
C ILE A 35 -4.39 13.36 -9.20
N GLU A 36 -3.89 14.21 -10.09
CA GLU A 36 -3.14 15.42 -9.74
C GLU A 36 -4.04 16.65 -9.73
N SER A 37 -4.88 16.77 -10.75
CA SER A 37 -5.83 17.88 -10.84
C SER A 37 -7.03 17.46 -11.70
N ALA A 38 -8.14 18.10 -11.45
CA ALA A 38 -9.34 17.90 -12.28
C ALA A 38 -10.17 19.17 -12.26
N ASN A 39 -10.82 19.46 -13.40
CA ASN A 39 -11.82 20.50 -13.49
C ASN A 39 -12.98 20.04 -14.37
N TYR A 40 -14.20 20.25 -13.90
CA TYR A 40 -15.41 20.12 -14.70
C TYR A 40 -15.96 21.53 -14.89
N GLY A 41 -15.90 22.02 -16.12
CA GLY A 41 -16.26 23.40 -16.43
C GLY A 41 -15.74 23.80 -17.81
N ARG A 42 -15.33 25.06 -17.94
CA ARG A 42 -14.76 25.57 -19.18
C ARG A 42 -13.69 26.63 -18.85
N THR A 43 -12.51 26.44 -19.37
CA THR A 43 -11.39 27.40 -19.23
C THR A 43 -10.80 27.82 -20.58
N ASP A 44 -11.32 27.27 -21.68
CA ASP A 44 -10.82 27.51 -23.03
C ASP A 44 -12.02 27.58 -23.98
N ASP A 45 -12.01 28.56 -24.87
CA ASP A 45 -13.09 28.81 -25.85
C ASP A 45 -12.97 27.97 -27.13
N LYS A 46 -11.95 27.10 -27.22
CA LYS A 46 -11.67 26.29 -28.42
C LYS A 46 -11.84 24.79 -28.21
N ILE A 47 -12.04 24.38 -26.97
CA ILE A 47 -12.18 22.97 -26.60
C ILE A 47 -13.66 22.63 -26.55
N CYS A 48 -14.03 21.46 -27.09
CA CYS A 48 -15.42 20.97 -27.11
C CYS A 48 -16.37 21.99 -27.75
N ASP A 49 -16.32 22.05 -29.05
CA ASP A 49 -17.04 23.00 -29.88
C ASP A 49 -18.57 22.89 -29.68
N ALA A 50 -19.20 24.03 -29.53
CA ALA A 50 -20.66 24.14 -29.26
C ALA A 50 -21.16 25.50 -29.78
N ASP A 51 -22.41 25.85 -29.49
CA ASP A 51 -22.95 27.19 -29.81
C ASP A 51 -22.08 28.27 -29.16
N PRO A 52 -21.74 29.36 -29.89
CA PRO A 52 -20.91 30.42 -29.33
C PRO A 52 -21.36 30.94 -27.97
N ALA A 53 -22.65 31.05 -27.74
CA ALA A 53 -23.20 31.50 -26.46
C ALA A 53 -22.88 30.54 -25.31
N GLN A 54 -22.71 29.26 -25.60
CA GLN A 54 -22.38 28.24 -24.60
C GLN A 54 -20.87 28.15 -24.36
N MET A 55 -20.07 28.85 -25.14
CA MET A 55 -18.60 28.80 -25.06
C MET A 55 -17.98 30.11 -24.52
N GLU A 56 -18.79 31.14 -24.30
CA GLU A 56 -18.31 32.47 -23.87
C GLU A 56 -17.70 32.46 -22.46
N ASN A 57 -18.26 31.67 -21.56
CA ASN A 57 -17.80 31.64 -20.16
C ASN A 57 -16.57 30.72 -20.00
N THR A 58 -15.40 31.30 -20.06
CA THR A 58 -14.14 30.59 -19.87
C THR A 58 -13.62 30.65 -18.42
N ARG A 59 -14.46 31.11 -17.48
CA ARG A 59 -14.13 31.14 -16.05
C ARG A 59 -15.03 30.21 -15.24
N CYS A 60 -15.30 29.06 -15.80
CA CYS A 60 -16.19 28.05 -15.21
C CYS A 60 -15.34 26.95 -14.57
N TYR A 61 -15.36 26.89 -13.25
CA TYR A 61 -14.55 25.97 -12.45
C TYR A 61 -15.42 25.24 -11.44
N LEU A 62 -15.10 23.97 -11.21
CA LEU A 62 -15.70 23.17 -10.13
C LEU A 62 -14.56 22.73 -9.18
N PRO A 63 -14.36 23.41 -8.05
CA PRO A 63 -13.29 23.07 -7.12
C PRO A 63 -13.35 21.62 -6.59
N ASP A 64 -14.56 21.07 -6.45
CA ASP A 64 -14.76 19.71 -5.96
C ASP A 64 -14.46 18.63 -7.02
N ALA A 65 -14.19 18.98 -8.26
CA ALA A 65 -13.92 18.01 -9.33
C ALA A 65 -12.72 17.12 -8.97
N TYR A 66 -11.67 17.69 -8.39
CA TYR A 66 -10.50 16.94 -7.92
C TYR A 66 -10.90 15.86 -6.91
N LYS A 67 -11.69 16.25 -5.91
CA LYS A 67 -12.13 15.32 -4.85
C LYS A 67 -12.98 14.19 -5.43
N ILE A 68 -13.91 14.53 -6.33
CA ILE A 68 -14.79 13.55 -6.98
C ILE A 68 -13.97 12.56 -7.80
N MET A 69 -13.03 13.05 -8.62
CA MET A 69 -12.19 12.19 -9.46
C MET A 69 -11.24 11.33 -8.60
N SER A 70 -10.67 11.90 -7.54
CA SER A 70 -9.78 11.17 -6.63
C SER A 70 -10.50 10.02 -5.95
N GLN A 71 -11.70 10.26 -5.46
CA GLN A 71 -12.51 9.23 -4.80
C GLN A 71 -12.91 8.10 -5.75
N ARG A 72 -13.15 8.42 -7.01
CA ARG A 72 -13.59 7.42 -8.00
C ARG A 72 -12.45 6.65 -8.63
N CYS A 73 -11.30 7.31 -8.86
CA CYS A 73 -10.24 6.78 -9.72
C CYS A 73 -8.93 6.41 -9.03
N ASN A 74 -8.58 7.04 -7.89
CA ASN A 74 -7.31 6.75 -7.23
C ASN A 74 -7.20 5.28 -6.82
N ASN A 75 -6.01 4.73 -6.94
CA ASN A 75 -5.65 3.34 -6.60
C ASN A 75 -6.32 2.30 -7.52
N ARG A 76 -6.80 2.70 -8.69
CA ARG A 76 -7.33 1.79 -9.72
C ARG A 76 -6.42 1.78 -10.94
N THR A 77 -6.32 0.65 -11.61
CA THR A 77 -5.55 0.53 -12.85
C THR A 77 -6.27 1.19 -14.03
N GLN A 78 -7.59 1.29 -13.94
CA GLN A 78 -8.42 1.96 -14.95
C GLN A 78 -9.65 2.56 -14.30
N CYS A 79 -10.18 3.62 -14.90
CA CYS A 79 -11.33 4.35 -14.36
C CYS A 79 -12.07 5.03 -15.51
N ALA A 80 -13.38 4.92 -15.52
CA ALA A 80 -14.25 5.61 -16.49
C ALA A 80 -15.28 6.43 -15.74
N VAL A 81 -15.40 7.70 -16.10
CA VAL A 81 -16.37 8.63 -15.48
C VAL A 81 -17.04 9.42 -16.60
N VAL A 82 -18.36 9.54 -16.58
CA VAL A 82 -19.09 10.38 -17.53
C VAL A 82 -19.01 11.84 -17.06
N ALA A 83 -18.61 12.74 -17.96
CA ALA A 83 -18.53 14.17 -17.68
C ALA A 83 -19.93 14.78 -17.71
N GLY A 84 -20.65 14.66 -16.61
CA GLY A 84 -22.05 15.10 -16.60
C GLY A 84 -22.65 15.20 -15.21
N PRO A 85 -23.96 15.54 -15.16
CA PRO A 85 -24.62 15.86 -13.90
C PRO A 85 -24.76 14.67 -12.94
N ASP A 86 -24.61 13.46 -13.42
CA ASP A 86 -24.63 12.27 -12.55
C ASP A 86 -23.36 12.16 -11.69
N ALA A 87 -22.27 12.76 -12.15
CA ALA A 87 -20.99 12.70 -11.45
C ALA A 87 -20.62 14.05 -10.81
N PHE A 88 -20.99 15.17 -11.44
CA PHE A 88 -20.54 16.51 -11.05
C PHE A 88 -21.73 17.48 -10.95
N PRO A 89 -21.79 18.27 -9.87
CA PRO A 89 -22.75 19.39 -9.85
C PRO A 89 -22.37 20.42 -10.93
N ASP A 90 -23.36 21.08 -11.49
CA ASP A 90 -23.17 22.04 -12.58
C ASP A 90 -22.63 23.37 -12.01
N PRO A 91 -21.40 23.76 -12.32
CA PRO A 91 -20.83 25.01 -11.81
C PRO A 91 -21.27 26.25 -12.60
N CYS A 92 -21.81 26.08 -13.80
CA CYS A 92 -22.14 27.21 -14.68
C CYS A 92 -23.26 26.80 -15.68
N PRO A 93 -24.52 26.91 -15.26
CA PRO A 93 -25.65 26.57 -16.15
C PRO A 93 -25.63 27.39 -17.45
N GLY A 94 -25.90 26.71 -18.56
CA GLY A 94 -25.88 27.32 -19.88
C GLY A 94 -24.53 27.31 -20.59
N THR A 95 -23.47 26.91 -19.91
CA THR A 95 -22.14 26.73 -20.52
C THR A 95 -21.97 25.25 -20.87
N TYR A 96 -21.51 24.98 -22.10
CA TYR A 96 -21.13 23.62 -22.50
C TYR A 96 -19.76 23.31 -21.88
N LYS A 97 -19.74 22.32 -21.02
CA LYS A 97 -18.58 22.04 -20.18
C LYS A 97 -17.75 20.87 -20.71
N TYR A 98 -16.58 20.69 -20.15
CA TYR A 98 -15.74 19.53 -20.36
C TYR A 98 -15.03 19.17 -19.07
N LEU A 99 -14.70 17.90 -18.95
CA LEU A 99 -13.91 17.37 -17.84
C LEU A 99 -12.47 17.24 -18.29
N GLU A 100 -11.57 17.94 -17.61
CA GLU A 100 -10.14 17.83 -17.84
C GLU A 100 -9.50 17.25 -16.60
N VAL A 101 -8.67 16.21 -16.77
CA VAL A 101 -8.03 15.52 -15.67
C VAL A 101 -6.53 15.36 -15.96
N GLN A 102 -5.71 15.70 -14.99
CA GLN A 102 -4.29 15.37 -15.00
C GLN A 102 -4.04 14.31 -13.94
N TYR A 103 -3.30 13.27 -14.32
CA TYR A 103 -3.03 12.15 -13.42
C TYR A 103 -1.69 11.52 -13.72
N GLU A 104 -1.15 10.85 -12.72
CA GLU A 104 0.07 10.05 -12.84
C GLU A 104 -0.29 8.58 -12.69
N CYS A 105 0.52 7.73 -13.29
CA CYS A 105 0.48 6.30 -13.06
C CYS A 105 1.61 5.97 -12.09
N VAL A 106 1.25 5.53 -10.89
CA VAL A 106 2.20 5.26 -9.81
C VAL A 106 2.09 3.78 -9.39
N PRO A 107 3.16 3.18 -8.87
CA PRO A 107 3.08 1.81 -8.37
C PRO A 107 2.02 1.68 -7.28
N TYR A 108 1.32 0.57 -7.29
CA TYR A 108 0.29 0.29 -6.29
C TYR A 108 0.92 0.29 -4.89
N ILE A 109 0.36 1.07 -3.98
CA ILE A 109 0.78 1.12 -2.58
C ILE A 109 -0.19 0.22 -1.80
N PHE A 110 0.35 -0.82 -1.19
CA PHE A 110 -0.45 -1.71 -0.36
C PHE A 110 -0.78 -1.00 0.95
N LEU A 111 -2.06 -0.93 1.27
CA LEU A 111 -2.51 -0.36 2.54
C LEU A 111 -2.44 -1.44 3.61
N CYS A 112 -1.95 -1.06 4.77
CA CYS A 112 -1.89 -1.97 5.92
C CYS A 112 -3.31 -2.36 6.33
N PRO A 113 -3.66 -3.66 6.35
CA PRO A 113 -5.01 -4.09 6.72
C PRO A 113 -5.30 -4.02 8.22
N GLY A 114 -4.27 -3.87 9.05
CA GLY A 114 -4.44 -3.80 10.48
C GLY A 114 -3.65 -4.86 11.24
N LEU A 115 -3.92 -4.99 12.53
CA LEU A 115 -3.30 -6.02 13.36
C LEU A 115 -4.07 -7.33 13.21
N LEU A 116 -3.35 -8.43 13.04
CA LEU A 116 -3.94 -9.75 12.84
C LEU A 116 -4.72 -10.19 14.09
N ARG A 117 -5.94 -10.71 13.90
CA ARG A 117 -6.81 -11.24 14.96
C ARG A 117 -7.16 -12.70 14.79
N GLY A 118 -7.15 -13.20 13.57
CA GLY A 118 -7.54 -14.58 13.33
C GLY A 118 -7.00 -15.11 12.03
N VAL A 119 -6.84 -16.43 11.96
CA VAL A 119 -6.38 -17.16 10.78
C VAL A 119 -7.29 -18.37 10.58
N TYR A 120 -7.75 -18.57 9.36
CA TYR A 120 -8.68 -19.65 9.02
C TYR A 120 -8.27 -20.33 7.72
N GLN A 121 -8.28 -21.65 7.68
CA GLN A 121 -8.09 -22.36 6.40
C GLN A 121 -9.32 -22.09 5.52
N SER A 122 -9.15 -21.39 4.42
CA SER A 122 -10.25 -20.99 3.55
C SER A 122 -10.39 -21.86 2.31
N GLU A 123 -9.30 -22.51 1.87
CA GLU A 123 -9.34 -23.32 0.66
C GLU A 123 -8.27 -24.40 0.68
N HIS A 124 -8.65 -25.61 0.26
CA HIS A 124 -7.73 -26.71 -0.04
C HIS A 124 -7.63 -26.81 -1.57
N LEU A 125 -6.43 -26.57 -2.11
CA LEU A 125 -6.25 -26.60 -3.56
C LEU A 125 -6.02 -28.01 -4.08
N PHE A 126 -5.00 -28.70 -3.58
CA PHE A 126 -4.69 -30.07 -3.97
C PHE A 126 -3.67 -30.68 -3.01
N GLU A 127 -3.45 -31.99 -3.17
CA GLU A 127 -2.39 -32.72 -2.48
C GLU A 127 -1.22 -32.94 -3.43
N SER A 128 -0.05 -32.47 -3.05
CA SER A 128 1.20 -32.60 -3.82
C SER A 128 1.84 -33.97 -3.62
N ASP A 129 2.68 -34.39 -4.54
CA ASP A 129 3.55 -35.56 -4.38
C ASP A 129 4.72 -35.33 -3.44
N HIS A 130 4.93 -34.08 -2.98
CA HIS A 130 6.05 -33.70 -2.12
C HIS A 130 5.56 -33.24 -0.76
N GLN A 131 6.22 -33.72 0.30
CA GLN A 131 5.88 -33.36 1.68
C GLN A 131 6.07 -31.87 1.93
N SER A 132 7.16 -31.30 1.36
CA SER A 132 7.57 -29.91 1.60
C SER A 132 7.66 -29.14 0.29
N GLY A 133 7.40 -27.86 0.35
CA GLY A 133 7.51 -26.94 -0.76
C GLY A 133 6.96 -25.58 -0.36
N ALA A 134 6.83 -24.72 -1.34
CA ALA A 134 6.18 -23.43 -1.16
C ALA A 134 5.52 -22.99 -2.47
N TRP A 135 4.56 -22.11 -2.35
CA TRP A 135 3.87 -21.51 -3.49
C TRP A 135 3.49 -20.08 -3.17
N CYS A 136 3.46 -19.24 -4.17
CA CYS A 136 3.19 -17.82 -3.97
C CYS A 136 2.74 -17.15 -5.25
N LYS A 137 2.32 -15.90 -5.11
CA LYS A 137 2.06 -14.97 -6.21
C LYS A 137 2.95 -13.74 -6.04
N ASP A 138 3.23 -13.07 -7.15
CA ASP A 138 3.96 -11.79 -7.11
C ASP A 138 2.97 -10.68 -6.74
N PRO A 139 3.12 -10.03 -5.59
CA PRO A 139 2.16 -9.01 -5.20
C PRO A 139 2.24 -7.74 -6.04
N LEU A 140 3.35 -7.51 -6.73
CA LEU A 140 3.50 -6.33 -7.59
C LEU A 140 3.03 -6.57 -9.04
N GLN A 141 2.54 -7.78 -9.35
CA GLN A 141 1.99 -8.10 -10.67
C GLN A 141 0.48 -8.33 -10.54
N ALA A 142 -0.31 -7.60 -11.31
CA ALA A 142 -1.77 -7.79 -11.34
C ALA A 142 -2.12 -8.95 -12.28
N SER A 143 -1.58 -10.12 -11.99
CA SER A 143 -1.81 -11.32 -12.78
C SER A 143 -2.23 -12.47 -11.87
N ASP A 144 -2.83 -13.48 -12.45
CA ASP A 144 -3.22 -14.69 -11.72
C ASP A 144 -2.10 -15.72 -11.65
N LYS A 145 -0.91 -15.38 -12.10
CA LYS A 145 0.23 -16.30 -12.13
C LYS A 145 0.58 -16.80 -10.74
N ILE A 146 0.79 -18.11 -10.65
CA ILE A 146 1.17 -18.78 -9.42
C ILE A 146 2.55 -19.42 -9.63
N TYR A 147 3.41 -19.26 -8.63
CA TYR A 147 4.77 -19.81 -8.61
C TYR A 147 4.83 -20.91 -7.56
N TYR A 148 5.45 -22.03 -7.94
CA TYR A 148 5.37 -23.28 -7.21
C TYR A 148 6.73 -23.96 -7.22
N MET A 149 7.19 -24.39 -6.02
CA MET A 149 8.46 -25.07 -5.88
C MET A 149 8.33 -26.18 -4.83
N PRO A 150 8.10 -27.44 -5.24
CA PRO A 150 8.27 -28.57 -4.35
C PRO A 150 9.74 -28.64 -3.94
N TRP A 151 10.02 -28.94 -2.68
CA TRP A 151 11.39 -28.90 -2.17
C TRP A 151 11.85 -30.26 -1.70
N ALA A 152 13.06 -30.64 -2.13
CA ALA A 152 13.78 -31.81 -1.66
C ALA A 152 15.23 -31.42 -1.45
N PRO A 153 15.86 -31.86 -0.35
CA PRO A 153 17.24 -31.46 -0.07
C PRO A 153 18.19 -31.91 -1.18
N TYR A 154 19.14 -31.02 -1.52
CA TYR A 154 20.21 -31.24 -2.47
C TYR A 154 19.77 -31.42 -3.93
N ARG A 155 18.49 -31.20 -4.24
CA ARG A 155 17.96 -31.46 -5.59
C ARG A 155 17.14 -30.32 -6.17
N THR A 156 16.74 -29.32 -5.36
CA THR A 156 15.78 -28.31 -5.79
C THR A 156 16.48 -27.17 -6.53
N ASP A 157 16.22 -27.06 -7.82
CA ASP A 157 16.78 -26.02 -8.68
C ASP A 157 15.80 -25.59 -9.80
N THR A 158 14.51 -25.75 -9.57
CA THR A 158 13.48 -25.51 -10.58
C THR A 158 12.27 -24.80 -9.97
N LEU A 159 11.82 -23.72 -10.61
CA LEU A 159 10.59 -23.00 -10.28
C LEU A 159 9.57 -23.24 -11.38
N THR A 160 8.34 -23.54 -11.02
CA THR A 160 7.25 -23.74 -11.97
C THR A 160 6.23 -22.60 -11.86
N GLU A 161 5.82 -22.08 -13.02
CA GLU A 161 4.83 -21.01 -13.13
C GLU A 161 3.54 -21.56 -13.75
N TYR A 162 2.41 -21.17 -13.19
CA TYR A 162 1.07 -21.49 -13.69
C TYR A 162 0.36 -20.18 -14.03
N SER A 163 -0.42 -20.16 -15.10
CA SER A 163 -1.10 -18.96 -15.57
C SER A 163 -2.33 -18.60 -14.73
N SER A 164 -2.93 -19.60 -14.08
CA SER A 164 -4.17 -19.42 -13.32
C SER A 164 -4.27 -20.45 -12.21
N LYS A 165 -5.19 -20.23 -11.28
CA LYS A 165 -5.52 -21.19 -10.22
C LYS A 165 -6.04 -22.51 -10.81
N GLU A 166 -6.86 -22.43 -11.86
CA GLU A 166 -7.42 -23.61 -12.54
C GLU A 166 -6.31 -24.46 -13.14
N ASP A 167 -5.32 -23.85 -13.77
CA ASP A 167 -4.17 -24.56 -14.31
C ASP A 167 -3.29 -25.14 -13.21
N PHE A 168 -3.15 -24.42 -12.10
CA PHE A 168 -2.38 -24.86 -10.92
C PHE A 168 -2.97 -26.12 -10.31
N VAL A 169 -4.28 -26.10 -10.03
CA VAL A 169 -4.99 -27.26 -9.47
C VAL A 169 -4.97 -28.45 -10.44
N ALA A 170 -5.08 -28.20 -11.74
CA ALA A 170 -5.08 -29.23 -12.76
C ALA A 170 -3.68 -29.75 -13.13
N GLY A 171 -2.62 -29.12 -12.60
CA GLY A 171 -1.25 -29.52 -12.88
C GLY A 171 -0.78 -29.22 -14.31
N ARG A 172 -1.24 -28.11 -14.87
CA ARG A 172 -0.88 -27.68 -16.24
C ARG A 172 0.06 -26.49 -16.19
N PRO A 173 1.39 -26.70 -16.07
CA PRO A 173 2.33 -25.58 -15.97
C PRO A 173 2.44 -24.79 -17.27
N THR A 174 2.63 -23.48 -17.11
CA THR A 174 2.89 -22.57 -18.24
C THR A 174 4.38 -22.51 -18.58
N THR A 175 5.22 -22.41 -17.55
CA THR A 175 6.67 -22.20 -17.70
C THR A 175 7.39 -22.89 -16.57
N THR A 176 8.55 -23.46 -16.89
CA THR A 176 9.49 -24.00 -15.91
C THR A 176 10.81 -23.27 -16.05
N TYR A 177 11.31 -22.74 -14.92
CA TYR A 177 12.56 -22.01 -14.84
C TYR A 177 13.65 -22.90 -14.22
N LYS A 178 14.73 -23.09 -14.94
CA LYS A 178 15.92 -23.75 -14.37
C LYS A 178 16.76 -22.70 -13.66
N LEU A 179 17.00 -22.90 -12.36
CA LEU A 179 17.70 -21.93 -11.53
C LEU A 179 19.21 -22.10 -11.63
N PRO A 180 19.99 -21.02 -11.44
CA PRO A 180 21.45 -21.10 -11.53
C PRO A 180 22.11 -21.80 -10.33
N HIS A 181 21.38 -21.95 -9.23
CA HIS A 181 21.86 -22.58 -7.99
C HIS A 181 20.74 -23.41 -7.38
N ARG A 182 21.13 -24.42 -6.61
CA ARG A 182 20.18 -25.18 -5.80
C ARG A 182 19.69 -24.31 -4.64
N VAL A 183 18.49 -24.65 -4.16
CA VAL A 183 17.75 -23.88 -3.16
C VAL A 183 17.79 -24.59 -1.81
N ASP A 184 18.12 -23.85 -0.75
CA ASP A 184 17.92 -24.30 0.63
C ASP A 184 16.58 -23.79 1.13
N GLY A 185 15.77 -24.71 1.67
CA GLY A 185 14.51 -24.39 2.31
C GLY A 185 13.39 -24.03 1.35
N THR A 186 12.27 -23.65 1.94
CA THR A 186 11.02 -23.30 1.25
C THR A 186 10.73 -21.80 1.37
N GLY A 187 11.72 -20.99 1.68
CA GLY A 187 11.54 -19.57 1.98
C GLY A 187 11.67 -18.63 0.79
N PHE A 188 11.46 -19.11 -0.43
CA PHE A 188 11.53 -18.23 -1.60
C PHE A 188 10.31 -17.32 -1.69
N VAL A 189 10.49 -16.19 -2.36
CA VAL A 189 9.40 -15.30 -2.76
C VAL A 189 9.60 -14.83 -4.18
N VAL A 190 8.50 -14.42 -4.83
CA VAL A 190 8.53 -13.72 -6.12
C VAL A 190 8.05 -12.29 -5.88
N TYR A 191 8.84 -11.32 -6.31
CA TYR A 191 8.58 -9.91 -6.06
C TYR A 191 9.04 -9.07 -7.25
N ASP A 192 8.11 -8.34 -7.85
CA ASP A 192 8.34 -7.44 -9.00
C ASP A 192 9.10 -8.14 -10.14
N GLY A 193 8.61 -9.32 -10.54
CA GLY A 193 9.15 -10.05 -11.68
C GLY A 193 10.45 -10.79 -11.41
N ALA A 194 10.86 -10.92 -10.15
CA ALA A 194 12.10 -11.61 -9.78
C ALA A 194 11.83 -12.63 -8.67
N LEU A 195 12.52 -13.75 -8.77
CA LEU A 195 12.57 -14.76 -7.72
C LEU A 195 13.74 -14.47 -6.79
N PHE A 196 13.47 -14.52 -5.49
CA PHE A 196 14.49 -14.41 -4.44
C PHE A 196 14.53 -15.72 -3.66
N PHE A 197 15.69 -16.32 -3.51
CA PHE A 197 15.83 -17.59 -2.80
C PHE A 197 17.18 -17.71 -2.09
N ASN A 198 17.24 -18.55 -1.06
CA ASN A 198 18.47 -18.85 -0.36
C ASN A 198 19.28 -19.87 -1.16
N LYS A 199 20.48 -19.50 -1.55
CA LYS A 199 21.41 -20.37 -2.27
C LYS A 199 21.93 -21.47 -1.33
N GLU A 200 21.84 -22.71 -1.79
CA GLU A 200 22.22 -23.91 -1.01
C GLU A 200 23.58 -23.76 -0.36
N ARG A 201 23.65 -24.12 0.92
CA ARG A 201 24.87 -24.12 1.74
C ARG A 201 25.53 -22.75 1.90
N THR A 202 24.78 -21.70 1.79
CA THR A 202 25.27 -20.33 1.94
C THR A 202 24.30 -19.48 2.74
N ARG A 203 24.79 -18.32 3.18
CA ARG A 203 23.95 -17.26 3.76
C ARG A 203 23.55 -16.23 2.72
N ASN A 204 23.51 -16.63 1.46
CA ASN A 204 23.30 -15.72 0.34
C ASN A 204 21.88 -15.82 -0.19
N ILE A 205 21.33 -14.67 -0.58
CA ILE A 205 20.06 -14.56 -1.30
C ILE A 205 20.37 -14.27 -2.76
N VAL A 206 19.87 -15.10 -3.65
CA VAL A 206 20.02 -14.94 -5.10
C VAL A 206 18.76 -14.27 -5.62
N LYS A 207 18.94 -13.25 -6.45
CA LYS A 207 17.88 -12.62 -7.24
C LYS A 207 17.96 -13.14 -8.68
N PHE A 208 16.87 -13.73 -9.15
CA PHE A 208 16.76 -14.32 -10.48
C PHE A 208 15.62 -13.63 -11.23
N ASP A 209 15.95 -12.99 -12.34
CA ASP A 209 14.97 -12.25 -13.16
C ASP A 209 14.17 -13.25 -13.99
N LEU A 210 12.85 -13.25 -13.83
CA LEU A 210 11.98 -14.22 -14.51
C LEU A 210 11.79 -13.91 -16.00
N ARG A 211 11.91 -12.66 -16.40
CA ARG A 211 11.77 -12.27 -17.80
C ARG A 211 12.99 -12.66 -18.62
N THR A 212 14.17 -12.35 -18.12
CA THR A 212 15.43 -12.62 -18.82
C THR A 212 16.00 -14.01 -18.54
N ARG A 213 15.53 -14.65 -17.46
CA ARG A 213 15.96 -15.99 -16.99
C ARG A 213 17.43 -16.03 -16.63
N ILE A 214 17.95 -14.93 -16.05
CA ILE A 214 19.34 -14.86 -15.60
C ILE A 214 19.37 -14.36 -14.16
N LYS A 215 20.45 -14.75 -13.46
CA LYS A 215 20.76 -14.24 -12.13
C LYS A 215 21.12 -12.76 -12.27
N SER A 216 20.34 -11.90 -11.60
CA SER A 216 20.55 -10.46 -11.66
C SER A 216 21.27 -9.90 -10.45
N GLY A 217 21.45 -10.70 -9.39
CA GLY A 217 22.19 -10.27 -8.22
C GLY A 217 22.27 -11.35 -7.15
N GLU A 218 23.10 -11.07 -6.16
CA GLU A 218 23.27 -11.93 -4.98
C GLU A 218 23.63 -11.06 -3.79
N ALA A 219 22.95 -11.26 -2.67
CA ALA A 219 23.19 -10.55 -1.42
C ALA A 219 23.70 -11.53 -0.36
N ILE A 220 24.69 -11.12 0.43
CA ILE A 220 25.15 -11.87 1.58
C ILE A 220 24.43 -11.32 2.82
N ILE A 221 23.72 -12.19 3.55
CA ILE A 221 23.07 -11.80 4.80
C ILE A 221 24.10 -12.03 5.92
N ALA A 222 24.74 -10.96 6.33
CA ALA A 222 25.85 -11.03 7.27
C ALA A 222 25.43 -11.72 8.58
N SER A 223 26.26 -12.62 9.07
CA SER A 223 26.08 -13.37 10.32
C SER A 223 24.90 -14.33 10.34
N ALA A 224 24.17 -14.49 9.24
CA ALA A 224 23.04 -15.41 9.21
C ALA A 224 23.49 -16.85 9.38
N ASN A 225 22.83 -17.59 10.25
CA ASN A 225 22.95 -19.04 10.31
C ASN A 225 22.32 -19.63 9.03
N TYR A 226 22.87 -20.72 8.55
CA TYR A 226 22.45 -21.31 7.29
C TYR A 226 22.62 -22.83 7.32
N HIS A 227 21.93 -23.49 6.42
CA HIS A 227 22.06 -24.91 6.11
C HIS A 227 21.92 -25.82 7.34
N ASP A 228 20.74 -25.78 8.00
CA ASP A 228 20.38 -26.57 9.20
C ASP A 228 21.06 -26.15 10.49
N THR A 229 21.58 -24.94 10.58
CA THR A 229 22.13 -24.43 11.85
C THR A 229 21.00 -23.92 12.75
N SER A 230 20.07 -23.14 12.21
CA SER A 230 18.92 -22.61 12.95
C SER A 230 17.66 -22.66 12.08
N PRO A 231 17.20 -23.85 11.69
CA PRO A 231 15.98 -23.96 10.89
C PRO A 231 14.75 -23.72 11.75
N TYR A 232 13.60 -23.55 11.10
CA TYR A 232 12.30 -23.74 11.74
C TYR A 232 12.20 -25.20 12.24
N ARG A 233 11.26 -25.47 13.11
CA ARG A 233 11.08 -26.78 13.75
C ARG A 233 10.99 -27.93 12.73
N TRP A 234 10.35 -27.70 11.59
CA TRP A 234 10.22 -28.75 10.57
C TRP A 234 11.56 -29.12 9.91
N GLY A 235 12.58 -28.31 10.06
CA GLY A 235 13.91 -28.56 9.49
C GLY A 235 14.03 -28.02 8.07
N GLY A 236 14.38 -28.89 7.12
CA GLY A 236 14.34 -28.58 5.68
C GLY A 236 15.27 -27.47 5.22
N LYS A 237 16.37 -27.25 5.92
CA LYS A 237 17.32 -26.15 5.58
C LYS A 237 16.61 -24.79 5.57
N SER A 238 15.62 -24.60 6.45
CA SER A 238 14.76 -23.41 6.51
C SER A 238 15.35 -22.28 7.35
N ASP A 239 16.67 -22.17 7.39
CA ASP A 239 17.39 -21.18 8.17
C ASP A 239 17.10 -19.75 7.74
N ILE A 240 16.96 -19.53 6.42
CA ILE A 240 16.79 -18.20 5.84
C ILE A 240 15.47 -18.18 5.06
N ASP A 241 14.52 -17.42 5.57
CA ASP A 241 13.16 -17.34 5.04
C ASP A 241 12.90 -15.92 4.55
N LEU A 242 12.53 -15.80 3.28
CA LEU A 242 12.16 -14.51 2.70
C LEU A 242 10.68 -14.28 2.89
N ALA A 243 10.30 -13.02 3.05
CA ALA A 243 8.90 -12.63 3.26
C ALA A 243 8.63 -11.31 2.55
N VAL A 244 7.38 -11.10 2.19
CA VAL A 244 6.93 -9.88 1.52
C VAL A 244 5.72 -9.34 2.27
N ASP A 245 5.69 -8.03 2.45
CA ASP A 245 4.51 -7.38 3.01
C ASP A 245 4.32 -5.98 2.40
N GLU A 246 3.46 -5.18 3.01
CA GLU A 246 3.16 -3.82 2.56
C GLU A 246 4.40 -2.92 2.53
N ASN A 247 5.42 -3.26 3.34
CA ASN A 247 6.65 -2.47 3.45
C ASN A 247 7.79 -2.99 2.56
N GLY A 248 7.57 -4.10 1.84
CA GLY A 248 8.54 -4.62 0.89
C GLY A 248 9.06 -6.00 1.23
N LEU A 249 10.35 -6.21 1.01
CA LEU A 249 11.01 -7.52 1.10
C LEU A 249 11.78 -7.65 2.42
N TRP A 250 11.58 -8.77 3.10
CA TRP A 250 12.16 -9.08 4.40
C TRP A 250 12.91 -10.40 4.36
N VAL A 251 13.89 -10.54 5.24
CA VAL A 251 14.60 -11.79 5.49
C VAL A 251 14.43 -12.14 6.96
N ILE A 252 13.98 -13.36 7.23
CA ILE A 252 13.76 -13.89 8.59
C ILE A 252 14.80 -15.02 8.78
N TYR A 253 15.67 -14.86 9.77
CA TYR A 253 16.77 -15.78 9.98
C TYR A 253 17.18 -15.79 11.46
N ALA A 254 18.29 -16.42 11.80
CA ALA A 254 18.84 -16.40 13.14
C ALA A 254 20.34 -16.19 13.05
N THR A 255 20.96 -15.73 14.13
CA THR A 255 22.40 -15.54 14.23
C THR A 255 22.91 -16.16 15.52
N GLU A 256 24.20 -16.49 15.54
CA GLU A 256 24.88 -16.91 16.78
C GLU A 256 24.95 -15.76 17.80
N GLN A 257 25.13 -14.54 17.30
CA GLN A 257 25.21 -13.34 18.14
C GLN A 257 23.90 -13.11 18.90
N ASN A 258 22.77 -13.51 18.31
CA ASN A 258 21.45 -13.43 18.97
C ASN A 258 21.03 -14.79 19.57
N ASN A 259 21.98 -15.70 19.79
CA ASN A 259 21.75 -16.99 20.44
C ASN A 259 20.73 -17.88 19.74
N GLY A 260 20.71 -17.87 18.42
CA GLY A 260 19.77 -18.66 17.62
C GLY A 260 18.35 -18.10 17.59
N ARG A 261 18.16 -16.91 18.14
CA ARG A 261 16.85 -16.24 18.10
C ARG A 261 16.66 -15.53 16.77
N ILE A 262 15.40 -15.35 16.38
CA ILE A 262 15.03 -14.73 15.09
C ILE A 262 15.62 -13.32 15.01
N VAL A 263 16.20 -13.03 13.86
CA VAL A 263 16.62 -11.70 13.42
C VAL A 263 15.87 -11.39 12.14
N ILE A 264 15.40 -10.15 12.02
CA ILE A 264 14.68 -9.68 10.85
C ILE A 264 15.53 -8.63 10.15
N SER A 265 15.71 -8.76 8.84
CA SER A 265 16.33 -7.70 8.04
C SER A 265 15.39 -7.27 6.92
N GLN A 266 15.32 -5.97 6.67
CA GLN A 266 14.65 -5.44 5.49
C GLN A 266 15.67 -5.37 4.36
N LEU A 267 15.34 -5.99 3.23
CA LEU A 267 16.21 -6.09 2.07
C LEU A 267 15.64 -5.26 0.92
N ASN A 268 16.46 -4.37 0.37
CA ASN A 268 16.03 -3.62 -0.81
C ASN A 268 16.02 -4.59 -2.01
N PRO A 269 14.88 -4.79 -2.67
CA PRO A 269 14.78 -5.79 -3.74
C PRO A 269 15.51 -5.40 -5.02
N TYR A 270 15.95 -4.16 -5.13
CA TYR A 270 16.60 -3.64 -6.34
C TYR A 270 18.11 -3.51 -6.15
N THR A 271 18.56 -2.92 -5.04
CA THR A 271 19.99 -2.77 -4.72
C THR A 271 20.55 -3.98 -3.99
N LEU A 272 19.69 -4.80 -3.39
CA LEU A 272 20.06 -5.96 -2.55
C LEU A 272 20.83 -5.56 -1.29
N ARG A 273 20.66 -4.33 -0.82
CA ARG A 273 21.23 -3.84 0.44
C ARG A 273 20.30 -4.10 1.59
N VAL A 274 20.86 -4.42 2.74
CA VAL A 274 20.12 -4.50 3.99
C VAL A 274 19.86 -3.07 4.48
N GLU A 275 18.59 -2.72 4.65
CA GLU A 275 18.16 -1.36 5.03
C GLU A 275 17.91 -1.22 6.53
N GLY A 276 17.68 -2.31 7.23
CA GLY A 276 17.49 -2.32 8.67
C GLY A 276 17.57 -3.74 9.19
N THR A 277 17.92 -3.88 10.46
CA THR A 277 18.05 -5.19 11.12
C THR A 277 17.53 -5.07 12.55
N TRP A 278 16.75 -6.05 12.98
CA TRP A 278 16.12 -6.09 14.31
C TRP A 278 16.33 -7.46 14.94
N ASP A 279 16.87 -7.47 16.16
CA ASP A 279 17.01 -8.68 16.95
C ASP A 279 15.72 -8.91 17.75
N THR A 280 15.23 -10.15 17.75
CA THR A 280 14.06 -10.54 18.53
C THR A 280 14.45 -11.47 19.68
N ALA A 281 13.47 -11.79 20.53
CA ALA A 281 13.66 -12.66 21.68
C ALA A 281 13.16 -14.10 21.45
N TYR A 282 12.76 -14.47 20.25
CA TYR A 282 12.13 -15.75 19.97
C TYR A 282 13.11 -16.75 19.35
N ASP A 283 13.26 -17.91 19.96
CA ASP A 283 14.10 -19.00 19.44
C ASP A 283 13.52 -19.52 18.13
N LYS A 284 14.29 -19.41 17.05
CA LYS A 284 13.81 -19.80 15.72
C LYS A 284 13.47 -21.29 15.64
N ARG A 285 14.17 -22.16 16.40
CA ARG A 285 13.89 -23.60 16.42
C ARG A 285 12.58 -23.95 17.09
N SER A 286 12.03 -23.05 17.91
CA SER A 286 10.72 -23.21 18.53
C SER A 286 9.57 -22.78 17.61
N ALA A 287 9.89 -22.13 16.50
CA ALA A 287 8.89 -21.66 15.53
C ALA A 287 8.61 -22.75 14.49
N SER A 288 7.33 -22.96 14.22
CA SER A 288 6.86 -23.76 13.09
C SER A 288 7.10 -23.01 11.78
N ASN A 289 6.79 -21.71 11.78
CA ASN A 289 7.04 -20.79 10.66
C ASN A 289 6.86 -19.35 11.16
N ALA A 290 7.10 -18.38 10.27
CA ALA A 290 6.90 -16.96 10.57
C ALA A 290 6.58 -16.21 9.27
N PHE A 291 5.94 -15.05 9.42
CA PHE A 291 5.59 -14.22 8.27
C PHE A 291 5.51 -12.75 8.70
N MET A 292 5.48 -11.85 7.71
CA MET A 292 5.46 -10.40 7.94
C MET A 292 4.16 -9.80 7.39
N ILE A 293 3.54 -8.92 8.18
CA ILE A 293 2.41 -8.08 7.75
C ILE A 293 2.63 -6.68 8.33
N CYS A 294 2.60 -5.64 7.48
CA CYS A 294 2.74 -4.24 7.92
C CYS A 294 4.01 -3.97 8.72
N GLY A 295 5.12 -4.64 8.40
CA GLY A 295 6.35 -4.48 9.16
C GLY A 295 6.35 -5.14 10.53
N ILE A 296 5.37 -6.00 10.78
CA ILE A 296 5.27 -6.77 12.03
C ILE A 296 5.53 -8.24 11.72
N LEU A 297 6.47 -8.84 12.45
CA LEU A 297 6.73 -10.26 12.40
C LEU A 297 5.68 -11.00 13.23
N TYR A 298 5.10 -12.05 12.67
CA TYR A 298 4.20 -12.97 13.36
C TYR A 298 4.87 -14.34 13.38
N VAL A 299 5.04 -14.94 14.58
CA VAL A 299 5.70 -16.22 14.74
C VAL A 299 4.69 -17.27 15.15
N VAL A 300 4.62 -18.37 14.37
CA VAL A 300 3.78 -19.51 14.66
C VAL A 300 4.57 -20.48 15.55
N ARG A 301 4.11 -20.71 16.77
CA ARG A 301 4.76 -21.63 17.70
C ARG A 301 4.57 -23.07 17.23
N SER A 302 5.67 -23.85 17.29
CA SER A 302 5.63 -25.28 17.06
C SER A 302 5.08 -26.00 18.30
N VAL A 303 4.25 -27.02 18.08
CA VAL A 303 3.72 -27.85 19.16
C VAL A 303 4.42 -29.19 19.29
N TYR A 304 5.58 -29.35 18.64
CA TYR A 304 6.43 -30.52 18.78
C TYR A 304 7.33 -30.40 20.03
N GLU A 305 6.78 -30.27 21.19
CA GLU A 305 7.68 -30.06 22.35
C GLU A 305 8.17 -31.37 22.98
N ASP A 306 7.36 -32.44 23.02
CA ASP A 306 7.70 -33.63 23.79
C ASP A 306 7.52 -34.96 23.08
N ASP A 307 6.95 -34.99 21.89
CA ASP A 307 6.69 -36.22 21.14
C ASP A 307 6.82 -36.02 19.65
N ASP A 308 7.08 -37.09 18.92
CA ASP A 308 7.11 -37.07 17.46
C ASP A 308 5.71 -36.88 16.82
N SER A 309 4.67 -36.84 17.63
CA SER A 309 3.31 -36.61 17.16
C SER A 309 2.93 -35.14 17.34
N GLU A 310 2.65 -34.48 16.23
CA GLU A 310 2.26 -33.07 16.24
C GLU A 310 0.84 -32.92 16.78
N ALA A 311 0.70 -32.11 17.81
CA ALA A 311 -0.61 -31.77 18.35
C ALA A 311 -1.27 -30.69 17.51
N THR A 312 -2.59 -30.71 17.45
CA THR A 312 -3.39 -29.75 16.70
C THR A 312 -3.61 -28.48 17.51
N GLY A 313 -2.61 -27.65 17.65
CA GLY A 313 -2.76 -26.49 18.52
C GLY A 313 -1.74 -25.41 18.28
N ASN A 314 -1.22 -25.30 17.07
CA ASN A 314 -0.29 -24.24 16.72
C ASN A 314 -0.95 -22.89 16.97
N LYS A 315 -0.17 -21.96 17.50
CA LYS A 315 -0.61 -20.60 17.80
C LYS A 315 0.41 -19.58 17.35
N ILE A 316 -0.08 -18.43 16.92
CA ILE A 316 0.76 -17.24 16.83
C ILE A 316 0.82 -16.69 18.26
N ASP A 317 1.98 -16.83 18.91
CA ASP A 317 2.16 -16.42 20.31
C ASP A 317 3.12 -15.23 20.48
N TYR A 318 3.78 -14.82 19.41
CA TYR A 318 4.80 -13.77 19.47
C TYR A 318 4.72 -12.89 18.24
N ILE A 319 4.89 -11.58 18.46
CA ILE A 319 5.02 -10.59 17.39
C ILE A 319 6.22 -9.69 17.67
N TYR A 320 6.77 -9.11 16.61
CA TYR A 320 7.78 -8.06 16.72
C TYR A 320 7.47 -6.95 15.74
N ASN A 321 7.23 -5.76 16.27
CA ASN A 321 6.92 -4.57 15.47
C ASN A 321 8.24 -3.85 15.13
N THR A 322 8.63 -3.87 13.87
CA THR A 322 9.89 -3.26 13.42
C THR A 322 9.85 -1.73 13.45
N GLU A 323 8.67 -1.13 13.30
CA GLU A 323 8.53 0.32 13.36
C GLU A 323 8.78 0.84 14.78
N LEU A 324 8.26 0.13 15.78
CA LEU A 324 8.42 0.49 17.19
C LEU A 324 9.67 -0.14 17.82
N SER A 325 10.32 -1.08 17.13
CA SER A 325 11.43 -1.90 17.65
C SER A 325 11.05 -2.58 18.97
N LYS A 326 9.87 -3.20 19.00
CA LYS A 326 9.27 -3.72 20.23
C LYS A 326 8.54 -5.03 19.96
N ASP A 327 8.73 -5.98 20.85
CA ASP A 327 8.01 -7.26 20.78
C ASP A 327 6.71 -7.22 21.59
N GLY A 328 5.86 -8.22 21.34
CA GLY A 328 4.60 -8.42 22.03
C GLY A 328 4.17 -9.87 21.93
N TYR A 329 3.08 -10.18 22.62
CA TYR A 329 2.55 -11.52 22.69
C TYR A 329 1.09 -11.54 22.25
N LEU A 330 0.74 -12.58 21.50
CA LEU A 330 -0.61 -12.82 21.02
C LEU A 330 -1.05 -14.24 21.38
N ASP A 331 -2.32 -14.53 21.20
CA ASP A 331 -2.88 -15.85 21.35
C ASP A 331 -3.89 -16.09 20.22
N ILE A 332 -3.37 -16.40 19.02
CA ILE A 332 -4.17 -16.63 17.83
C ILE A 332 -3.95 -18.07 17.38
N LEU A 333 -5.01 -18.85 17.32
CA LEU A 333 -4.95 -20.21 16.76
C LEU A 333 -4.53 -20.15 15.29
N PHE A 334 -3.58 -21.02 14.93
CA PHE A 334 -3.10 -21.16 13.57
C PHE A 334 -3.49 -22.54 13.05
N PRO A 335 -4.26 -22.65 11.96
CA PRO A 335 -4.70 -23.94 11.47
C PRO A 335 -3.53 -24.84 11.07
N ASN A 336 -3.56 -26.10 11.48
CA ASN A 336 -2.57 -27.09 11.12
C ASN A 336 -3.25 -28.45 10.97
N ALA A 337 -4.14 -28.54 9.98
CA ALA A 337 -4.98 -29.71 9.78
C ALA A 337 -4.19 -30.96 9.38
N TYR A 338 -3.00 -30.77 8.80
CA TYR A 338 -2.19 -31.87 8.25
C TYR A 338 -0.86 -32.04 8.97
N GLN A 339 -0.65 -31.32 10.07
CA GLN A 339 0.37 -31.55 11.10
C GLN A 339 1.82 -31.22 10.72
N TYR A 340 2.11 -30.55 9.60
CA TYR A 340 3.50 -30.31 9.20
C TYR A 340 3.54 -29.08 8.30
N ILE A 341 3.82 -27.93 8.89
CA ILE A 341 3.82 -26.65 8.18
C ILE A 341 5.20 -26.43 7.56
N ALA A 342 5.33 -26.57 6.25
CA ALA A 342 6.59 -26.40 5.53
C ALA A 342 6.80 -24.96 5.05
N ALA A 343 5.72 -24.23 4.77
CA ALA A 343 5.82 -22.84 4.29
C ALA A 343 4.56 -22.05 4.61
N VAL A 344 4.76 -20.81 4.97
CA VAL A 344 3.69 -19.81 5.16
C VAL A 344 4.15 -18.52 4.50
N ASP A 345 3.43 -18.05 3.49
CA ASP A 345 3.76 -16.82 2.77
C ASP A 345 2.55 -15.90 2.70
N TYR A 346 2.72 -14.69 3.22
CA TYR A 346 1.71 -13.64 3.15
C TYR A 346 1.80 -12.92 1.82
N ASN A 347 0.64 -12.57 1.25
CA ASN A 347 0.56 -11.74 0.04
C ASN A 347 -0.17 -10.45 0.37
N PRO A 348 0.51 -9.27 0.31
CA PRO A 348 -0.10 -7.99 0.67
C PRO A 348 -1.12 -7.48 -0.34
N ARG A 349 -1.20 -8.06 -1.55
CA ARG A 349 -2.20 -7.65 -2.53
C ARG A 349 -3.58 -8.23 -2.21
N ASP A 350 -3.64 -9.51 -1.86
CA ASP A 350 -4.91 -10.17 -1.58
C ASP A 350 -5.18 -10.41 -0.08
N ASN A 351 -4.20 -10.12 0.78
CA ASN A 351 -4.27 -10.27 2.24
C ASN A 351 -4.58 -11.71 2.65
N LEU A 352 -3.92 -12.66 2.01
CA LEU A 352 -4.06 -14.10 2.29
C LEU A 352 -2.71 -14.71 2.63
N LEU A 353 -2.74 -15.87 3.30
CA LEU A 353 -1.55 -16.70 3.47
C LEU A 353 -1.60 -17.87 2.50
N TYR A 354 -0.49 -18.09 1.81
CA TYR A 354 -0.27 -19.25 0.94
C TYR A 354 0.57 -20.25 1.73
N VAL A 355 0.00 -21.43 2.00
CA VAL A 355 0.53 -22.37 2.99
C VAL A 355 0.77 -23.73 2.32
N TRP A 356 1.85 -24.38 2.73
CA TRP A 356 2.15 -25.77 2.40
C TRP A 356 2.17 -26.55 3.71
N ASN A 357 1.24 -27.49 3.85
CA ASN A 357 0.99 -28.22 5.09
C ASN A 357 1.00 -29.73 4.79
N ASN A 358 2.17 -30.36 4.94
CA ASN A 358 2.34 -31.82 4.84
C ASN A 358 1.69 -32.40 3.58
N TYR A 359 2.26 -32.17 2.41
CA TYR A 359 1.74 -32.53 1.08
C TYR A 359 0.57 -31.64 0.60
N HIS A 360 -0.11 -30.93 1.49
CA HIS A 360 -1.33 -30.19 1.13
C HIS A 360 -1.03 -28.73 0.83
N VAL A 361 -1.46 -28.31 -0.35
CA VAL A 361 -1.35 -26.93 -0.84
C VAL A 361 -2.66 -26.25 -0.48
N VAL A 362 -2.59 -25.30 0.45
CA VAL A 362 -3.79 -24.69 1.05
C VAL A 362 -3.63 -23.16 1.11
N LYS A 363 -4.75 -22.49 1.30
CA LYS A 363 -4.84 -21.05 1.41
C LYS A 363 -5.58 -20.69 2.70
N TYR A 364 -5.07 -19.70 3.43
CA TYR A 364 -5.68 -19.25 4.69
C TYR A 364 -6.14 -17.79 4.53
N SER A 365 -7.35 -17.54 5.03
CA SER A 365 -7.92 -16.19 5.16
C SER A 365 -7.56 -15.60 6.51
N LEU A 366 -7.46 -14.27 6.54
CA LEU A 366 -7.02 -13.50 7.71
C LEU A 366 -8.12 -12.55 8.16
N ASP A 367 -8.25 -12.40 9.48
CA ASP A 367 -9.12 -11.41 10.11
C ASP A 367 -8.25 -10.36 10.79
N PHE A 368 -8.55 -9.07 10.54
CA PHE A 368 -7.75 -7.95 11.04
C PHE A 368 -8.58 -7.04 11.94
N GLY A 369 -7.96 -6.55 13.00
CA GLY A 369 -8.51 -5.51 13.85
C GLY A 369 -7.96 -4.14 13.49
N VAL A 370 -8.57 -3.11 14.05
CA VAL A 370 -8.11 -1.73 13.86
C VAL A 370 -6.74 -1.57 14.53
N LEU A 371 -5.81 -0.92 13.83
CA LEU A 371 -4.54 -0.50 14.43
C LEU A 371 -4.85 0.61 15.44
N ASP A 372 -4.90 0.25 16.70
CA ASP A 372 -5.07 1.24 17.78
C ASP A 372 -3.69 1.79 18.14
N ASN A 373 -3.49 3.05 17.86
CA ASN A 373 -2.24 3.75 18.16
C ASN A 373 -2.02 3.97 19.68
N ARG A 374 -2.87 3.36 20.52
CA ARG A 374 -2.80 3.53 21.98
C ARG A 374 -1.82 2.59 22.68
N LEU A 375 -0.97 1.86 21.95
CA LEU A 375 0.04 1.01 22.58
C LEU A 375 1.29 1.78 23.06
N GLU A 376 1.16 3.10 23.24
CA GLU A 376 2.31 3.93 23.58
C GLU A 376 2.61 4.06 25.10
N SER A 377 1.82 3.51 25.98
CA SER A 377 2.18 3.62 27.41
C SER A 377 1.63 2.49 28.28
N SER A 378 2.40 1.42 28.39
CA SER A 378 2.43 0.68 29.66
C SER A 378 3.50 -0.41 29.62
N SER A 379 4.52 -0.19 30.37
CA SER A 379 5.45 -1.23 30.80
C SER A 379 4.75 -2.04 31.90
N SER A 380 3.93 -2.97 31.53
CA SER A 380 3.47 -4.08 32.36
C SER A 380 2.37 -4.84 31.60
N GLY A 381 2.48 -6.14 31.61
CA GLY A 381 1.67 -7.03 30.83
C GLY A 381 0.18 -6.76 30.88
N ILE A 382 -0.40 -6.57 29.73
CA ILE A 382 -1.85 -6.46 29.61
C ILE A 382 -2.37 -7.76 29.04
N VAL A 383 -3.02 -8.51 29.92
CA VAL A 383 -3.92 -9.59 29.50
C VAL A 383 -5.26 -8.90 29.22
N LEU A 384 -5.59 -8.78 27.96
CA LEU A 384 -6.93 -8.31 27.60
C LEU A 384 -7.87 -9.50 27.67
N MET A 385 -8.52 -9.66 28.82
CA MET A 385 -9.71 -10.50 28.92
C MET A 385 -10.93 -9.57 28.81
N ASP A 386 -11.57 -9.60 27.69
CA ASP A 386 -12.88 -8.99 27.58
C ASP A 386 -13.90 -10.09 27.27
N THR A 387 -14.54 -10.55 28.32
CA THR A 387 -15.66 -11.49 28.21
C THR A 387 -16.96 -10.69 28.29
N THR A 388 -17.54 -10.40 27.17
CA THR A 388 -18.96 -10.03 27.16
C THR A 388 -19.71 -11.02 26.29
N THR A 389 -20.28 -12.01 26.96
CA THR A 389 -21.14 -13.00 26.34
C THR A 389 -22.55 -12.41 26.23
N THR A 390 -22.95 -11.99 25.07
CA THR A 390 -24.36 -11.72 24.82
C THR A 390 -24.94 -12.87 23.99
N ARG A 391 -25.73 -13.66 24.68
CA ARG A 391 -26.42 -14.80 24.13
C ARG A 391 -27.68 -14.31 23.40
N THR A 392 -27.68 -14.36 22.09
CA THR A 392 -28.91 -14.15 21.34
C THR A 392 -29.28 -15.44 20.62
N THR A 393 -30.37 -16.02 21.06
CA THR A 393 -30.99 -17.21 20.47
C THR A 393 -31.82 -16.77 19.26
N THR A 394 -31.47 -17.27 18.10
CA THR A 394 -32.34 -17.16 16.94
C THR A 394 -32.62 -18.53 16.35
N ARG A 395 -33.90 -18.80 16.19
CA ARG A 395 -34.52 -20.01 15.67
C ARG A 395 -34.35 -20.09 14.14
N PRO A 396 -34.17 -21.26 13.56
CA PRO A 396 -34.03 -21.37 12.10
C PRO A 396 -35.36 -21.43 11.38
N ILE A 397 -35.42 -20.69 10.28
CA ILE A 397 -36.56 -20.73 9.34
C ILE A 397 -36.15 -21.58 8.13
N ILE A 398 -36.93 -22.59 7.85
CA ILE A 398 -36.75 -23.50 6.72
C ILE A 398 -37.41 -22.86 5.49
N SER A 399 -36.66 -22.69 4.43
CA SER A 399 -37.21 -22.28 3.14
C SER A 399 -36.96 -23.35 2.09
N THR A 400 -38.02 -23.76 1.49
CA THR A 400 -38.07 -24.76 0.41
C THR A 400 -37.72 -24.13 -0.94
N THR A 401 -36.84 -24.79 -1.66
CA THR A 401 -36.43 -24.44 -3.02
C THR A 401 -37.34 -25.11 -4.05
N THR A 402 -37.75 -24.30 -5.04
CA THR A 402 -38.36 -24.86 -6.26
C THR A 402 -37.48 -24.44 -7.45
N SER A 403 -37.02 -25.43 -8.14
CA SER A 403 -36.19 -25.30 -9.34
C SER A 403 -37.06 -25.26 -10.59
N THR A 404 -36.80 -24.33 -11.47
CA THR A 404 -37.31 -24.37 -12.84
C THR A 404 -36.19 -24.13 -13.84
N THR A 405 -36.03 -25.12 -14.66
CA THR A 405 -35.07 -25.16 -15.80
C THR A 405 -35.74 -24.58 -17.04
N SER A 406 -35.02 -23.78 -17.79
CA SER A 406 -35.36 -23.58 -19.20
C SER A 406 -34.14 -23.21 -20.02
N THR A 407 -33.87 -24.05 -20.96
CA THR A 407 -32.89 -24.02 -22.04
C THR A 407 -33.37 -23.16 -23.20
N THR A 408 -32.46 -22.51 -23.91
CA THR A 408 -32.36 -22.40 -25.40
C THR A 408 -31.26 -21.40 -25.76
N SER A 409 -30.27 -21.80 -26.38
CA SER A 409 -29.70 -21.98 -27.73
C SER A 409 -29.47 -20.69 -28.54
N SER A 410 -28.21 -20.46 -28.74
CA SER A 410 -27.37 -19.92 -29.84
C SER A 410 -27.96 -19.12 -31.01
N THR A 411 -27.29 -18.08 -31.41
CA THR A 411 -26.72 -17.93 -32.77
C THR A 411 -25.82 -16.69 -32.85
N SER A 412 -24.70 -16.93 -33.49
CA SER A 412 -23.66 -15.96 -33.84
C SER A 412 -23.99 -15.16 -35.11
N THR A 413 -23.58 -13.92 -35.19
CA THR A 413 -23.16 -13.32 -36.46
C THR A 413 -22.33 -12.05 -36.23
N SER A 414 -21.28 -12.02 -36.98
CA SER A 414 -20.29 -10.95 -37.13
C SER A 414 -20.81 -9.79 -38.00
N SER A 415 -20.36 -8.58 -37.75
CA SER A 415 -19.80 -7.71 -38.81
C SER A 415 -19.78 -6.20 -38.47
N THR A 416 -18.64 -5.66 -38.69
CA THR A 416 -18.21 -4.41 -39.35
C THR A 416 -18.68 -3.04 -38.78
N SER A 417 -17.62 -2.29 -38.56
CA SER A 417 -17.53 -0.89 -38.22
C SER A 417 -18.12 0.09 -39.24
N SER A 418 -18.78 1.11 -38.78
CA SER A 418 -18.86 2.37 -39.53
C SER A 418 -19.22 3.51 -38.59
N THR A 419 -18.39 4.51 -38.60
CA THR A 419 -18.53 5.78 -37.91
C THR A 419 -19.62 6.62 -38.57
N THR A 420 -20.63 7.01 -37.80
CA THR A 420 -21.50 8.11 -38.20
C THR A 420 -21.94 8.94 -36.99
N LYS A 421 -21.68 10.21 -37.12
CA LYS A 421 -22.05 11.29 -36.22
C LYS A 421 -23.58 11.40 -36.14
N PRO A 422 -24.21 11.47 -34.99
CA PRO A 422 -25.67 11.68 -34.94
C PRO A 422 -26.07 13.16 -35.08
N PRO A 423 -27.24 13.42 -35.59
CA PRO A 423 -27.68 14.81 -35.81
C PRO A 423 -28.23 15.45 -34.51
N SER A 424 -28.01 16.75 -34.40
CA SER A 424 -28.47 17.58 -33.31
C SER A 424 -29.97 17.87 -33.42
N THR A 425 -30.72 17.58 -32.38
CA THR A 425 -32.08 18.07 -32.24
C THR A 425 -32.15 19.02 -31.05
N THR A 426 -32.50 20.23 -31.33
CA THR A 426 -32.70 21.33 -30.41
C THR A 426 -34.09 21.27 -29.79
N PRO A 427 -34.26 21.38 -28.47
CA PRO A 427 -35.57 21.74 -27.90
C PRO A 427 -35.63 23.25 -27.64
N ALA A 428 -36.80 23.82 -27.89
CA ALA A 428 -37.10 25.23 -27.75
C ALA A 428 -37.24 25.68 -26.29
N PRO A 429 -37.02 26.97 -25.98
CA PRO A 429 -37.04 27.48 -24.61
C PRO A 429 -38.45 27.85 -24.13
N PRO A 430 -38.72 27.76 -22.82
CA PRO A 430 -39.97 28.23 -22.24
C PRO A 430 -39.93 29.72 -21.89
N PRO A 431 -41.08 30.37 -21.76
CA PRO A 431 -41.12 31.84 -21.70
C PRO A 431 -40.86 32.44 -20.30
N ARG A 432 -40.41 33.67 -20.36
CA ARG A 432 -40.09 34.58 -19.26
C ARG A 432 -41.37 35.02 -18.51
N SER A 433 -41.28 35.08 -17.17
CA SER A 433 -42.15 36.01 -16.46
C SER A 433 -41.39 36.68 -15.32
N THR A 434 -41.44 37.96 -15.37
CA THR A 434 -40.93 38.92 -14.40
C THR A 434 -41.85 39.03 -13.19
N THR A 435 -41.32 39.13 -11.98
CA THR A 435 -41.70 40.22 -11.04
C THR A 435 -40.88 40.12 -9.75
N ALA A 436 -40.38 41.27 -9.38
CA ALA A 436 -39.69 41.54 -8.11
C ALA A 436 -40.69 41.81 -7.00
N GLU A 437 -40.37 41.50 -5.76
CA GLU A 437 -40.56 42.43 -4.64
C GLU A 437 -40.14 41.87 -3.27
N ARG A 438 -39.37 42.65 -2.58
CA ARG A 438 -39.12 43.05 -1.21
C ARG A 438 -39.37 42.10 -0.01
N GLN A 439 -38.32 42.07 0.84
CA GLN A 439 -38.34 41.70 2.26
C GLN A 439 -39.21 42.65 3.11
N PRO A 440 -39.65 42.17 4.30
CA PRO A 440 -39.14 42.76 5.53
C PRO A 440 -38.94 41.75 6.70
N ALA A 441 -38.19 42.22 7.69
CA ALA A 441 -37.70 41.52 8.86
C ALA A 441 -38.70 41.50 10.06
N PRO A 442 -38.32 40.82 11.19
CA PRO A 442 -39.30 40.20 12.08
C PRO A 442 -39.66 41.03 13.29
N PRO A 443 -40.60 40.54 14.10
CA PRO A 443 -40.55 40.89 15.53
C PRO A 443 -40.59 39.68 16.47
N ALA A 444 -40.18 39.98 17.68
CA ALA A 444 -39.89 39.11 18.79
C ALA A 444 -41.09 38.78 19.70
N ASP A 445 -40.85 37.83 20.54
CA ASP A 445 -41.40 37.56 21.89
C ASP A 445 -42.69 36.76 22.03
N ALA A 446 -42.67 35.72 22.77
CA ALA A 446 -43.11 35.55 24.13
C ALA A 446 -43.36 34.11 24.59
N SER A 447 -42.59 33.70 25.52
CA SER A 447 -42.87 33.06 26.84
C SER A 447 -43.51 31.66 26.91
N ILE A 448 -42.73 30.79 27.53
CA ILE A 448 -42.91 29.94 28.74
C ILE A 448 -43.93 28.81 28.67
N ARG A 449 -43.43 27.58 28.81
CA ARG A 449 -43.81 26.64 29.89
C ARG A 449 -42.85 25.46 29.98
N SER A 450 -42.43 25.23 31.20
CA SER A 450 -41.48 24.27 31.71
C SER A 450 -42.08 22.88 31.92
N HIS A 451 -41.27 21.83 31.65
CA HIS A 451 -41.31 20.58 32.44
C HIS A 451 -39.93 19.90 32.42
N PRO A 452 -39.61 19.04 33.40
CA PRO A 452 -38.23 19.00 33.90
C PRO A 452 -37.30 17.98 33.27
N SER A 453 -36.09 18.36 33.33
CA SER A 453 -34.84 17.84 32.89
C SER A 453 -34.43 16.48 33.45
N SER A 454 -33.92 15.66 32.60
CA SER A 454 -32.90 14.70 32.94
C SER A 454 -31.53 15.37 32.71
N VAL A 455 -30.80 15.56 33.76
CA VAL A 455 -29.47 16.18 33.71
C VAL A 455 -28.48 15.18 33.18
N LEU A 456 -28.11 15.31 31.93
CA LEU A 456 -26.89 14.72 31.40
C LEU A 456 -25.72 15.60 31.90
N PRO A 457 -24.61 15.02 32.31
CA PRO A 457 -23.47 15.83 32.76
C PRO A 457 -22.97 16.68 31.60
N ASN A 458 -22.93 17.96 31.84
CA ASN A 458 -22.41 18.95 30.88
C ASN A 458 -20.90 18.73 30.80
N ILE A 459 -20.45 17.98 29.81
CA ILE A 459 -19.02 17.88 29.53
C ILE A 459 -18.63 19.24 28.95
N ALA A 460 -18.00 20.04 29.78
CA ALA A 460 -17.47 21.32 29.33
C ALA A 460 -16.46 21.05 28.20
N VAL A 461 -16.81 21.47 27.02
CA VAL A 461 -15.91 21.38 25.86
C VAL A 461 -14.80 22.38 26.06
N GLU A 462 -13.60 21.89 26.31
CA GLU A 462 -12.45 22.76 26.55
C GLU A 462 -11.81 23.17 25.21
N PHE A 463 -11.21 24.33 25.19
CA PHE A 463 -10.56 24.93 24.02
C PHE A 463 -9.15 25.35 24.41
N CYS A 464 -8.20 25.09 23.53
CA CYS A 464 -6.90 25.73 23.57
C CYS A 464 -7.05 27.20 23.18
N SER A 465 -6.51 28.09 23.99
CA SER A 465 -6.56 29.54 23.72
C SER A 465 -5.75 29.86 22.46
N SER A 466 -6.12 30.95 21.81
CA SER A 466 -5.31 31.44 20.67
C SER A 466 -3.89 31.74 21.13
N VAL A 467 -2.90 31.40 20.30
CA VAL A 467 -1.49 31.53 20.64
C VAL A 467 -0.70 31.93 19.39
N SER A 468 0.37 32.69 19.57
CA SER A 468 1.33 32.96 18.51
C SER A 468 2.55 32.07 18.73
N ASP A 469 2.81 31.19 17.79
CA ASP A 469 3.94 30.25 17.87
C ASP A 469 4.48 30.00 16.47
N SER A 470 5.80 29.90 16.37
CA SER A 470 6.53 29.60 15.12
C SER A 470 6.18 30.55 13.97
N GLY A 471 5.94 31.83 14.32
CA GLY A 471 5.61 32.87 13.34
C GLY A 471 4.19 32.84 12.81
N LEU A 472 3.31 32.00 13.41
CA LEU A 472 1.92 31.88 13.03
C LEU A 472 1.00 32.20 14.21
N SER A 473 -0.19 32.74 13.93
CA SER A 473 -1.21 33.06 14.93
C SER A 473 -2.29 31.98 14.89
N TRP A 474 -2.21 31.06 15.84
CA TRP A 474 -3.12 29.90 15.93
C TRP A 474 -4.44 30.32 16.57
N PRO A 475 -5.56 30.01 15.97
CA PRO A 475 -6.86 30.39 16.52
C PRO A 475 -7.26 29.52 17.70
N LYS A 476 -8.20 30.02 18.50
CA LYS A 476 -8.82 29.23 19.55
C LYS A 476 -9.40 27.94 18.94
N THR A 477 -8.93 26.79 19.42
CA THR A 477 -9.21 25.48 18.83
C THR A 477 -9.80 24.53 19.86
N ARG A 478 -10.79 23.77 19.47
CA ARG A 478 -11.45 22.79 20.33
C ARG A 478 -10.51 21.64 20.66
N GLN A 479 -10.59 21.13 21.87
CA GLN A 479 -9.87 19.96 22.34
C GLN A 479 -10.06 18.77 21.37
N GLY A 480 -8.96 18.10 21.04
CA GLY A 480 -8.93 16.97 20.11
C GLY A 480 -8.88 17.36 18.64
N VAL A 481 -8.86 18.66 18.33
CA VAL A 481 -8.84 19.16 16.95
C VAL A 481 -7.45 19.67 16.60
N THR A 482 -7.00 19.39 15.38
CA THR A 482 -5.75 19.90 14.81
C THR A 482 -6.05 21.13 13.95
N ALA A 483 -5.57 22.29 14.39
CA ALA A 483 -5.64 23.53 13.63
C ALA A 483 -4.67 23.46 12.44
N ARG A 484 -5.07 24.05 11.30
CA ARG A 484 -4.26 24.08 10.08
C ARG A 484 -4.14 25.51 9.58
N LEU A 485 -2.93 25.93 9.29
CA LEU A 485 -2.66 27.27 8.77
C LEU A 485 -1.67 27.16 7.58
N PRO A 486 -1.70 28.13 6.66
CA PRO A 486 -0.63 28.23 5.69
C PRO A 486 0.72 28.41 6.40
N CYS A 487 1.76 27.89 5.82
CA CYS A 487 3.11 27.99 6.38
C CYS A 487 3.59 29.46 6.50
N PRO A 488 4.60 29.72 7.33
CA PRO A 488 5.12 31.10 7.49
C PRO A 488 5.61 31.69 6.19
N PRO A 489 5.65 33.04 6.09
CA PRO A 489 6.16 33.71 4.88
C PRO A 489 7.55 33.21 4.46
N GLY A 490 7.72 33.02 3.16
CA GLY A 490 8.96 32.46 2.60
C GLY A 490 8.90 30.95 2.40
N THR A 491 7.86 30.29 2.93
CA THR A 491 7.66 28.85 2.74
C THR A 491 6.28 28.56 2.17
N ILE A 492 6.11 27.35 1.66
CA ILE A 492 4.85 26.85 1.11
C ILE A 492 4.50 25.53 1.80
N GLY A 493 3.20 25.30 1.91
CA GLY A 493 2.68 24.11 2.59
C GLY A 493 1.64 24.46 3.65
N THR A 494 1.40 23.52 4.54
CA THR A 494 0.43 23.65 5.63
C THR A 494 1.09 23.26 6.94
N ALA A 495 1.05 24.19 7.89
CA ALA A 495 1.47 23.97 9.28
C ALA A 495 0.28 23.43 10.08
N VAL A 496 0.52 22.57 11.04
CA VAL A 496 -0.53 22.00 11.88
C VAL A 496 -0.17 22.10 13.36
N PHE A 497 -1.18 22.28 14.22
CA PHE A 497 -1.00 22.35 15.68
C PHE A 497 -2.21 21.70 16.34
N THR A 498 -1.96 20.74 17.20
CA THR A 498 -3.04 19.94 17.81
C THR A 498 -3.34 20.44 19.23
N CYS A 499 -4.62 20.68 19.48
CA CYS A 499 -5.10 21.00 20.83
C CYS A 499 -5.31 19.69 21.60
N GLN A 500 -4.42 19.36 22.54
CA GLN A 500 -4.39 18.09 23.25
C GLN A 500 -4.88 18.24 24.70
N GLY A 501 -5.31 17.13 25.24
CA GLY A 501 -5.50 16.92 26.67
C GLY A 501 -6.74 17.52 27.29
N PRO A 502 -7.04 17.09 28.51
CA PRO A 502 -8.28 17.50 29.18
C PRO A 502 -8.27 18.92 29.72
N GLU A 503 -7.17 19.64 29.62
CA GLU A 503 -7.01 21.00 30.15
C GLU A 503 -6.93 22.06 29.03
N GLY A 504 -7.27 21.73 27.80
CA GLY A 504 -7.22 22.68 26.69
C GLY A 504 -5.82 23.22 26.41
N LEU A 505 -4.83 22.35 26.44
CA LEU A 505 -3.43 22.71 26.20
C LEU A 505 -3.01 22.31 24.79
N TRP A 506 -2.23 23.16 24.16
CA TRP A 506 -1.60 22.85 22.87
C TRP A 506 -0.52 21.78 23.05
N ASP A 507 -0.25 21.02 22.01
CA ASP A 507 0.80 20.01 21.99
C ASP A 507 2.12 20.59 22.50
N GLN A 508 2.72 19.94 23.48
CA GLN A 508 3.97 20.40 24.10
C GLN A 508 5.16 20.42 23.15
N GLN A 509 5.10 19.67 22.06
CA GLN A 509 6.15 19.66 21.04
C GLN A 509 6.08 20.89 20.12
N GLY A 510 5.01 21.68 20.22
CA GLY A 510 4.80 22.86 19.38
C GLY A 510 4.14 22.52 18.06
N PRO A 511 3.98 23.52 17.19
CA PRO A 511 3.40 23.31 15.85
C PRO A 511 4.28 22.46 14.96
N ASP A 512 3.69 21.57 14.22
CA ASP A 512 4.41 20.76 13.22
C ASP A 512 4.53 21.56 11.90
N LEU A 513 5.75 21.94 11.59
CA LEU A 513 6.13 22.67 10.38
C LEU A 513 6.86 21.75 9.36
N SER A 514 6.82 20.44 9.56
CA SER A 514 7.55 19.48 8.71
C SER A 514 7.12 19.53 7.23
N ASN A 515 5.91 20.04 6.97
CA ASN A 515 5.39 20.21 5.62
C ASN A 515 5.63 21.63 5.05
N CYS A 516 6.37 22.47 5.78
CA CYS A 516 6.67 23.83 5.35
C CYS A 516 8.03 23.86 4.64
N THR A 517 8.02 24.02 3.33
CA THR A 517 9.22 23.93 2.49
C THR A 517 9.48 25.25 1.78
N SER A 518 10.74 25.52 1.53
CA SER A 518 11.16 26.63 0.67
C SER A 518 10.71 26.43 -0.78
N THR A 519 10.60 27.50 -1.52
CA THR A 519 10.18 27.46 -2.93
C THR A 519 11.14 26.66 -3.81
N TRP A 520 12.44 26.64 -3.47
CA TRP A 520 13.43 25.89 -4.24
C TRP A 520 13.16 24.37 -4.24
N VAL A 521 12.46 23.86 -3.22
CA VAL A 521 12.08 22.45 -3.14
C VAL A 521 11.23 22.06 -4.36
N ASN A 522 10.28 22.92 -4.75
CA ASN A 522 9.45 22.67 -5.94
C ASN A 522 10.29 22.70 -7.22
N ILE A 523 11.28 23.59 -7.30
CA ILE A 523 12.18 23.67 -8.46
C ILE A 523 12.99 22.38 -8.59
N ILE A 524 13.54 21.88 -7.48
CA ILE A 524 14.29 20.61 -7.46
C ILE A 524 13.36 19.45 -7.88
N ASN A 525 12.13 19.43 -7.35
CA ASN A 525 11.14 18.41 -7.74
C ASN A 525 10.85 18.44 -9.25
N GLN A 526 10.68 19.63 -9.82
CA GLN A 526 10.44 19.77 -11.25
C GLN A 526 11.62 19.25 -12.08
N LYS A 527 12.85 19.52 -11.64
CA LYS A 527 14.06 19.05 -12.32
C LYS A 527 14.19 17.54 -12.23
N ILE A 528 13.90 16.96 -11.06
CA ILE A 528 13.83 15.50 -10.90
C ILE A 528 12.80 14.92 -11.88
N ARG A 529 11.61 15.52 -11.93
CA ARG A 529 10.53 15.08 -12.83
C ARG A 529 10.89 15.27 -14.32
N ALA A 530 11.65 16.28 -14.64
CA ALA A 530 12.09 16.54 -16.02
C ALA A 530 13.21 15.59 -16.47
N GLY A 531 13.73 14.74 -15.56
CA GLY A 531 14.78 13.79 -15.88
C GLY A 531 16.15 14.43 -16.05
N GLU A 532 16.40 15.56 -15.40
CA GLU A 532 17.73 16.18 -15.44
C GLU A 532 18.77 15.23 -14.81
N PRO A 533 20.03 15.29 -15.27
CA PRO A 533 21.06 14.39 -14.73
C PRO A 533 21.20 14.52 -13.21
N ALA A 534 21.27 13.40 -12.51
CA ALA A 534 21.34 13.35 -11.05
C ALA A 534 22.49 14.19 -10.49
N ALA A 535 23.63 14.24 -11.20
CA ALA A 535 24.80 15.03 -10.80
C ALA A 535 24.48 16.54 -10.79
N ILE A 536 23.67 17.04 -11.72
CA ILE A 536 23.26 18.46 -11.77
C ILE A 536 22.32 18.75 -10.60
N ILE A 537 21.33 17.89 -10.40
CA ILE A 537 20.35 18.03 -9.30
C ILE A 537 21.05 17.99 -7.94
N SER A 538 22.01 17.05 -7.76
CA SER A 538 22.78 16.93 -6.51
C SER A 538 23.57 18.21 -6.19
N ARG A 539 24.21 18.78 -7.21
CA ARG A 539 24.95 20.03 -7.04
C ARG A 539 24.01 21.16 -6.61
N GLU A 540 22.90 21.31 -7.28
CA GLU A 540 21.92 22.35 -6.97
C GLU A 540 21.33 22.16 -5.57
N LEU A 541 20.96 20.93 -5.22
CA LEU A 541 20.48 20.60 -3.86
C LEU A 541 21.55 20.98 -2.83
N SER A 542 22.81 20.65 -3.09
CA SER A 542 23.92 21.00 -2.20
C SER A 542 24.09 22.53 -2.05
N GLU A 543 23.88 23.30 -3.11
CA GLU A 543 23.94 24.76 -3.03
C GLU A 543 22.77 25.32 -2.20
N GLN A 544 21.56 24.81 -2.42
CA GLN A 544 20.38 25.31 -1.70
C GLN A 544 20.43 24.96 -0.21
N THR A 545 21.03 23.84 0.14
CA THR A 545 21.12 23.41 1.54
C THR A 545 22.22 24.11 2.35
N LYS A 546 23.05 24.94 1.71
CA LYS A 546 24.04 25.79 2.42
C LYS A 546 23.39 26.99 3.11
N GLY A 547 22.19 27.36 2.71
CA GLY A 547 21.48 28.51 3.26
C GLY A 547 20.67 28.17 4.49
N HIS A 548 19.78 29.09 4.86
CA HIS A 548 18.83 28.85 5.95
C HIS A 548 17.80 27.81 5.49
N LEU A 549 17.61 26.77 6.29
CA LEU A 549 16.68 25.69 6.00
C LEU A 549 15.49 25.72 6.95
N HIS A 550 14.32 25.52 6.39
CA HIS A 550 13.09 25.29 7.16
C HIS A 550 12.95 23.79 7.49
N ALA A 551 12.06 23.44 8.42
CA ALA A 551 11.89 22.06 8.87
C ALA A 551 11.58 21.09 7.71
N GLY A 552 10.69 21.51 6.81
CA GLY A 552 10.34 20.72 5.63
C GLY A 552 11.48 20.54 4.65
N ASP A 553 12.37 21.56 4.54
CA ASP A 553 13.53 21.50 3.66
C ASP A 553 14.50 20.38 4.09
N VAL A 554 14.73 20.26 5.39
CA VAL A 554 15.61 19.22 5.92
C VAL A 554 15.06 17.83 5.58
N THR A 555 13.81 17.60 5.89
CA THR A 555 13.13 16.33 5.59
C THR A 555 13.15 16.04 4.09
N TYR A 556 12.84 17.05 3.28
CA TYR A 556 12.87 16.92 1.82
C TYR A 556 14.27 16.60 1.30
N SER A 557 15.29 17.31 1.80
CA SER A 557 16.67 17.15 1.33
C SER A 557 17.20 15.74 1.58
N VAL A 558 16.91 15.18 2.77
CA VAL A 558 17.31 13.80 3.10
C VAL A 558 16.63 12.82 2.14
N ARG A 559 15.35 13.01 1.89
CA ARG A 559 14.58 12.14 0.98
C ARG A 559 15.07 12.26 -0.46
N ALA A 560 15.32 13.49 -0.92
CA ALA A 560 15.83 13.74 -2.27
C ALA A 560 17.23 13.14 -2.48
N LEU A 561 18.11 13.26 -1.47
CA LEU A 561 19.43 12.63 -1.51
C LEU A 561 19.33 11.12 -1.67
N GLY A 562 18.42 10.47 -0.94
CA GLY A 562 18.17 9.04 -1.11
C GLY A 562 17.82 8.68 -2.54
N HIS A 563 16.88 9.40 -3.13
CA HIS A 563 16.46 9.19 -4.52
C HIS A 563 17.60 9.42 -5.51
N LEU A 564 18.41 10.46 -5.28
CA LEU A 564 19.52 10.77 -6.18
C LEU A 564 20.64 9.71 -6.12
N ILE A 565 20.88 9.16 -4.94
CA ILE A 565 21.84 8.05 -4.76
C ILE A 565 21.37 6.83 -5.55
N ASP A 566 20.10 6.49 -5.42
CA ASP A 566 19.51 5.34 -6.15
C ASP A 566 19.61 5.54 -7.66
N LEU A 567 19.28 6.75 -8.14
CA LEU A 567 19.39 7.10 -9.56
C LEU A 567 20.82 6.99 -10.06
N LEU A 568 21.77 7.49 -9.28
CA LEU A 568 23.19 7.43 -9.63
C LEU A 568 23.68 5.98 -9.69
N ASP A 569 23.24 5.12 -8.74
CA ASP A 569 23.61 3.72 -8.75
C ASP A 569 23.13 3.01 -10.03
N VAL A 570 21.88 3.28 -10.42
CA VAL A 570 21.32 2.73 -11.67
C VAL A 570 22.09 3.23 -12.89
N GLN A 571 22.38 4.54 -12.94
CA GLN A 571 23.13 5.14 -14.04
C GLN A 571 24.55 4.57 -14.13
N LEU A 572 25.22 4.40 -12.98
CA LEU A 572 26.58 3.85 -12.91
C LEU A 572 26.65 2.40 -13.40
N ARG A 573 25.63 1.60 -13.10
CA ARG A 573 25.58 0.19 -13.55
C ARG A 573 25.50 0.07 -15.08
N ASN A 574 24.88 1.06 -15.71
CA ASN A 574 24.66 1.05 -17.16
C ASN A 574 25.78 1.74 -17.96
N LEU A 575 26.81 2.28 -17.25
CA LEU A 575 27.89 2.99 -17.92
C LEU A 575 29.02 2.05 -18.36
N THR A 576 29.67 2.43 -19.44
CA THR A 576 30.93 1.83 -19.86
C THR A 576 32.03 2.09 -18.83
N PRO A 577 33.12 1.32 -18.83
CA PRO A 577 34.22 1.56 -17.87
C PRO A 577 34.73 3.01 -17.85
N GLY A 578 34.90 3.66 -19.00
CA GLY A 578 35.29 5.07 -19.07
C GLY A 578 34.23 6.04 -18.51
N GLY A 579 32.96 5.67 -18.72
CA GLY A 579 31.84 6.43 -18.15
C GLY A 579 31.80 6.35 -16.63
N LYS A 580 32.13 5.18 -16.07
CA LYS A 580 32.19 4.97 -14.61
C LYS A 580 33.27 5.86 -13.97
N ASP A 581 34.45 5.96 -14.59
CA ASP A 581 35.54 6.84 -14.13
C ASP A 581 35.13 8.32 -14.14
N SER A 582 34.39 8.74 -15.17
CA SER A 582 33.90 10.11 -15.28
C SER A 582 32.86 10.41 -14.19
N ALA A 583 31.94 9.48 -13.96
CA ALA A 583 30.89 9.64 -12.94
C ALA A 583 31.50 9.65 -11.53
N ALA A 584 32.49 8.81 -11.26
CA ALA A 584 33.19 8.77 -9.97
C ALA A 584 33.89 10.10 -9.68
N ARG A 585 34.49 10.72 -10.71
CA ARG A 585 35.11 12.03 -10.57
C ARG A 585 34.10 13.13 -10.29
N SER A 586 32.89 13.02 -10.82
CA SER A 586 31.81 13.99 -10.56
C SER A 586 31.26 13.87 -9.13
N LEU A 587 31.23 12.65 -8.59
CA LEU A 587 30.75 12.40 -7.22
C LEU A 587 31.72 12.91 -6.15
N ASN A 588 33.00 13.00 -6.49
CA ASN A 588 34.04 13.45 -5.55
C ASN A 588 34.22 14.99 -5.56
N LYS A 589 33.45 15.73 -6.33
CA LYS A 589 33.43 17.18 -6.33
C LYS A 589 32.25 17.71 -5.52
#